data_61cf0b9d5c1f8b04b46f2b26c3a16ec0
#
_entry.id   61cf0b9d5c1f8b04b46f2b26c3a16ec0
#
_cell.length_a   1.000
_cell.length_b   1.000
_cell.length_c   1.000
_cell.angle_alpha   90.00
_cell.angle_beta   90.00
_cell.angle_gamma   90.00
#
_symmetry.space_group_name_H-M   'P 1'
#
loop_
_entity.id
_entity.type
_entity.pdbx_description
1 polymer ?
#
loop_
_entity_poly.entity_id
_entity_poly.type
_entity_poly.pdbx_seq_one_letter_code
_entity_poly.pdbx_strand_id
1 'polypeptide(L)'
;TPSVCTYKVYIIDEVHMLSTSAFNALLKIMEEPPSHVIFILATTEIHKVPATILSRCQRYDFTRIAPQDIEGRLLYVAGQEKIELTPDAAGLIARLADGAMRDALSILDTCAGVTNQVDADVVRRMAGVTDKSYLFDLAGAVARQDAAGALRLVAELREKSIDIKRLC
;
A
#
# COMPACT_ATOMS: atom_id res chain seq x y z
N THR A 1 -36.86 -3.86 -1.64
CA THR A 1 -36.66 -5.02 -0.74
C THR A 1 -35.83 -6.06 -1.46
N PRO A 2 -34.92 -6.77 -0.78
CA PRO A 2 -34.19 -7.87 -1.40
C PRO A 2 -35.16 -9.00 -1.69
N SER A 3 -35.04 -9.65 -2.86
CA SER A 3 -35.94 -10.71 -3.32
C SER A 3 -35.54 -12.08 -2.78
N VAL A 4 -34.33 -12.29 -2.34
CA VAL A 4 -33.76 -13.59 -1.95
C VAL A 4 -33.07 -13.57 -0.56
N CYS A 5 -32.62 -12.41 -0.09
CA CYS A 5 -31.82 -12.25 1.14
C CYS A 5 -32.57 -11.40 2.18
N THR A 6 -32.18 -11.53 3.47
CA THR A 6 -32.77 -10.75 4.56
C THR A 6 -32.35 -9.28 4.52
N TYR A 7 -31.11 -8.98 4.08
CA TYR A 7 -30.56 -7.63 4.07
C TYR A 7 -30.09 -7.21 2.68
N LYS A 8 -30.20 -5.90 2.41
CA LYS A 8 -29.55 -5.22 1.29
C LYS A 8 -28.39 -4.40 1.84
N VAL A 9 -27.17 -4.73 1.43
CA VAL A 9 -25.94 -4.07 1.90
C VAL A 9 -25.46 -3.13 0.81
N TYR A 10 -25.23 -1.86 1.17
CA TYR A 10 -24.59 -0.87 0.34
C TYR A 10 -23.20 -0.60 0.90
N ILE A 11 -22.17 -0.85 0.09
CA ILE A 11 -20.78 -0.53 0.42
C ILE A 11 -20.40 0.70 -0.41
N ILE A 12 -20.09 1.80 0.26
CA ILE A 12 -19.68 3.05 -0.36
C ILE A 12 -18.22 3.29 0.04
N ASP A 13 -17.34 3.00 -0.92
CA ASP A 13 -15.91 3.21 -0.74
C ASP A 13 -15.56 4.68 -1.03
N GLU A 14 -14.52 5.18 -0.35
CA GLU A 14 -14.07 6.58 -0.41
C GLU A 14 -15.24 7.57 -0.28
N VAL A 15 -16.08 7.35 0.72
CA VAL A 15 -17.33 8.11 0.92
C VAL A 15 -17.09 9.62 1.02
N HIS A 16 -15.89 10.07 1.40
CA HIS A 16 -15.52 11.49 1.42
C HIS A 16 -15.56 12.17 0.04
N MET A 17 -15.57 11.39 -1.05
CA MET A 17 -15.69 11.90 -2.43
C MET A 17 -17.13 12.25 -2.82
N LEU A 18 -18.11 11.93 -1.98
CA LEU A 18 -19.49 12.30 -2.25
C LEU A 18 -19.69 13.82 -2.24
N SER A 19 -20.56 14.32 -3.12
CA SER A 19 -20.97 15.70 -3.12
C SER A 19 -21.82 16.03 -1.88
N THR A 20 -21.89 17.30 -1.51
CA THR A 20 -22.75 17.76 -0.39
C THR A 20 -24.21 17.35 -0.58
N SER A 21 -24.72 17.40 -1.81
CA SER A 21 -26.08 16.95 -2.13
C SER A 21 -26.27 15.46 -1.92
N ALA A 22 -25.26 14.63 -2.26
CA ALA A 22 -25.30 13.20 -2.02
C ALA A 22 -25.24 12.86 -0.52
N PHE A 23 -24.42 13.55 0.25
CA PHE A 23 -24.42 13.43 1.72
C PHE A 23 -25.79 13.77 2.33
N ASN A 24 -26.43 14.85 1.86
CA ASN A 24 -27.75 15.22 2.35
C ASN A 24 -28.83 14.19 2.00
N ALA A 25 -28.74 13.56 0.83
CA ALA A 25 -29.62 12.46 0.45
C ALA A 25 -29.38 11.21 1.31
N LEU A 26 -28.12 10.87 1.57
CA LEU A 26 -27.73 9.76 2.45
C LEU A 26 -28.23 9.97 3.88
N LEU A 27 -28.09 11.19 4.41
CA LEU A 27 -28.57 11.55 5.75
C LEU A 27 -30.07 11.24 5.93
N LYS A 28 -30.91 11.60 4.95
CA LYS A 28 -32.35 11.35 5.02
C LYS A 28 -32.67 9.86 5.16
N ILE A 29 -31.90 9.00 4.50
CA ILE A 29 -32.08 7.53 4.58
C ILE A 29 -31.54 7.00 5.90
N MET A 30 -30.46 7.62 6.44
CA MET A 30 -29.84 7.19 7.70
C MET A 30 -30.62 7.66 8.94
N GLU A 31 -31.50 8.65 8.81
CA GLU A 31 -32.38 9.11 9.88
C GLU A 31 -33.52 8.10 10.14
N GLU A 32 -34.07 7.51 9.08
CA GLU A 32 -35.11 6.49 9.15
C GLU A 32 -34.73 5.30 8.25
N PRO A 33 -33.71 4.51 8.63
CA PRO A 33 -33.22 3.45 7.77
C PRO A 33 -34.25 2.31 7.69
N PRO A 34 -34.53 1.79 6.47
CA PRO A 34 -35.34 0.59 6.35
C PRO A 34 -34.65 -0.58 7.07
N SER A 35 -35.41 -1.39 7.81
CA SER A 35 -34.88 -2.45 8.67
C SER A 35 -34.06 -3.52 7.95
N HIS A 36 -34.21 -3.60 6.63
CA HIS A 36 -33.49 -4.55 5.75
C HIS A 36 -32.29 -3.92 5.04
N VAL A 37 -31.91 -2.66 5.35
CA VAL A 37 -30.79 -1.96 4.69
C VAL A 37 -29.64 -1.76 5.65
N ILE A 38 -28.44 -2.08 5.19
CA ILE A 38 -27.18 -1.84 5.90
C ILE A 38 -26.28 -0.98 5.01
N PHE A 39 -25.73 0.10 5.56
CA PHE A 39 -24.70 0.90 4.91
C PHE A 39 -23.33 0.62 5.53
N ILE A 40 -22.34 0.35 4.69
CA ILE A 40 -20.92 0.27 5.06
C ILE A 40 -20.22 1.41 4.32
N LEU A 41 -19.74 2.39 5.08
CA LEU A 41 -19.04 3.55 4.54
C LEU A 41 -17.55 3.40 4.84
N ALA A 42 -16.72 3.45 3.82
CA ALA A 42 -15.26 3.40 3.96
C ALA A 42 -14.64 4.73 3.52
N THR A 43 -13.59 5.17 4.23
CA THR A 43 -12.87 6.39 3.89
C THR A 43 -11.44 6.37 4.43
N THR A 44 -10.52 6.94 3.69
CA THR A 44 -9.17 7.26 4.15
C THR A 44 -9.09 8.62 4.82
N GLU A 45 -10.12 9.51 4.65
CA GLU A 45 -10.13 10.89 5.12
C GLU A 45 -11.38 11.19 5.97
N ILE A 46 -11.38 10.65 7.19
CA ILE A 46 -12.50 10.78 8.12
C ILE A 46 -12.90 12.25 8.39
N HIS A 47 -11.93 13.16 8.38
CA HIS A 47 -12.16 14.60 8.65
C HIS A 47 -12.98 15.29 7.54
N LYS A 48 -13.08 14.72 6.34
CA LYS A 48 -13.91 15.23 5.24
C LYS A 48 -15.35 14.72 5.29
N VAL A 49 -15.65 13.73 6.15
CA VAL A 49 -17.01 13.20 6.31
C VAL A 49 -17.78 14.09 7.30
N PRO A 50 -19.01 14.54 6.96
CA PRO A 50 -19.79 15.38 7.84
C PRO A 50 -20.06 14.73 9.21
N ALA A 51 -19.93 15.51 10.28
CA ALA A 51 -20.18 15.03 11.65
C ALA A 51 -21.60 14.46 11.84
N THR A 52 -22.57 14.96 11.07
CA THR A 52 -23.95 14.45 11.04
C THR A 52 -24.08 13.03 10.53
N ILE A 53 -23.21 12.60 9.60
CA ILE A 53 -23.08 11.22 9.16
C ILE A 53 -22.40 10.38 10.25
N LEU A 54 -21.23 10.86 10.74
CA LEU A 54 -20.43 10.15 11.72
C LEU A 54 -21.18 9.84 13.00
N SER A 55 -22.06 10.76 13.46
CA SER A 55 -22.88 10.57 14.67
C SER A 55 -23.91 9.46 14.56
N ARG A 56 -24.20 8.98 13.35
CA ARG A 56 -25.17 7.90 13.05
C ARG A 56 -24.52 6.60 12.66
N CYS A 57 -23.17 6.56 12.65
CA CYS A 57 -22.40 5.37 12.25
C CYS A 57 -21.67 4.78 13.46
N GLN A 58 -21.60 3.46 13.49
CA GLN A 58 -20.60 2.80 14.31
C GLN A 58 -19.25 2.89 13.60
N ARG A 59 -18.22 3.39 14.30
CA ARG A 59 -16.89 3.60 13.73
C ARG A 59 -15.98 2.43 14.04
N TYR A 60 -15.22 2.02 13.02
CA TYR A 60 -14.14 1.03 13.09
C TYR A 60 -12.89 1.63 12.45
N ASP A 61 -11.82 1.73 13.22
CA ASP A 61 -10.54 2.23 12.73
C ASP A 61 -9.63 1.06 12.33
N PHE A 62 -9.16 1.08 11.09
CA PHE A 62 -8.19 0.13 10.57
C PHE A 62 -6.79 0.73 10.69
N THR A 63 -5.86 -0.04 11.23
CA THR A 63 -4.45 0.34 11.36
C THR A 63 -3.60 -0.39 10.32
N ARG A 64 -2.36 0.06 10.17
CA ARG A 64 -1.37 -0.63 9.34
C ARG A 64 -1.11 -2.03 9.87
N ILE A 65 -0.96 -2.98 8.95
CA ILE A 65 -0.68 -4.38 9.28
C ILE A 65 0.79 -4.50 9.68
N ALA A 66 1.08 -5.28 10.73
CA ALA A 66 2.45 -5.51 11.14
C ALA A 66 3.25 -6.25 10.05
N PRO A 67 4.54 -5.92 9.85
CA PRO A 67 5.35 -6.55 8.81
C PRO A 67 5.39 -8.07 8.90
N GLN A 68 5.41 -8.64 10.10
CA GLN A 68 5.40 -10.08 10.34
C GLN A 68 4.12 -10.76 9.84
N ASP A 69 2.97 -10.10 10.00
CA ASP A 69 1.68 -10.62 9.54
C ASP A 69 1.60 -10.57 8.00
N ILE A 70 2.16 -9.50 7.38
CA ILE A 70 2.28 -9.40 5.93
C ILE A 70 3.19 -10.51 5.40
N GLU A 71 4.37 -10.71 6.01
CA GLU A 71 5.32 -11.76 5.62
C GLU A 71 4.67 -13.16 5.69
N GLY A 72 4.01 -13.48 6.80
CA GLY A 72 3.30 -14.74 6.96
C GLY A 72 2.21 -14.93 5.90
N ARG A 73 1.47 -13.87 5.56
CA ARG A 73 0.44 -13.93 4.52
C ARG A 73 1.03 -14.11 3.13
N LEU A 74 2.15 -13.43 2.81
CA LEU A 74 2.85 -13.57 1.53
C LEU A 74 3.36 -15.00 1.33
N LEU A 75 4.00 -15.58 2.34
CA LEU A 75 4.47 -16.98 2.29
C LEU A 75 3.33 -17.97 2.10
N TYR A 76 2.19 -17.75 2.78
CA TYR A 76 1.00 -18.57 2.59
C TYR A 76 0.46 -18.48 1.16
N VAL A 77 0.29 -17.27 0.62
CA VAL A 77 -0.21 -17.06 -0.75
C VAL A 77 0.75 -17.66 -1.78
N ALA A 78 2.06 -17.41 -1.63
CA ALA A 78 3.08 -17.96 -2.51
C ALA A 78 3.03 -19.49 -2.56
N GLY A 79 2.84 -20.15 -1.40
CA GLY A 79 2.68 -21.60 -1.33
C GLY A 79 1.43 -22.11 -2.07
N GLN A 80 0.30 -21.39 -2.03
CA GLN A 80 -0.93 -21.74 -2.75
C GLN A 80 -0.76 -21.57 -4.27
N GLU A 81 -0.08 -20.53 -4.69
CA GLU A 81 0.17 -20.20 -6.12
C GLU A 81 1.39 -20.90 -6.69
N LYS A 82 2.07 -21.74 -5.89
CA LYS A 82 3.31 -22.47 -6.26
C LYS A 82 4.46 -21.54 -6.67
N ILE A 83 4.56 -20.39 -6.00
CA ILE A 83 5.67 -19.45 -6.14
C ILE A 83 6.71 -19.78 -5.08
N GLU A 84 7.97 -19.94 -5.48
CA GLU A 84 9.10 -20.16 -4.56
C GLU A 84 9.56 -18.79 -4.00
N LEU A 85 8.91 -18.34 -2.92
CA LEU A 85 9.24 -17.09 -2.24
C LEU A 85 10.18 -17.35 -1.07
N THR A 86 11.36 -16.72 -1.09
CA THR A 86 12.29 -16.81 0.05
C THR A 86 11.81 -15.95 1.23
N PRO A 87 12.10 -16.35 2.51
CA PRO A 87 11.74 -15.54 3.67
C PRO A 87 12.30 -14.12 3.63
N ASP A 88 13.55 -13.96 3.14
CA ASP A 88 14.20 -12.64 3.01
C ASP A 88 13.45 -11.75 2.01
N ALA A 89 12.97 -12.33 0.89
CA ALA A 89 12.16 -11.62 -0.08
C ALA A 89 10.80 -11.23 0.50
N ALA A 90 10.13 -12.14 1.22
CA ALA A 90 8.86 -11.85 1.89
C ALA A 90 9.01 -10.71 2.91
N GLY A 91 10.07 -10.74 3.74
CA GLY A 91 10.38 -9.68 4.68
C GLY A 91 10.72 -8.34 4.00
N LEU A 92 11.38 -8.36 2.84
CA LEU A 92 11.65 -7.15 2.05
C LEU A 92 10.36 -6.57 1.49
N ILE A 93 9.49 -7.39 0.88
CA ILE A 93 8.18 -6.97 0.37
C ILE A 93 7.33 -6.36 1.51
N ALA A 94 7.29 -7.01 2.67
CA ALA A 94 6.53 -6.53 3.83
C ALA A 94 6.98 -5.13 4.29
N ARG A 95 8.30 -4.86 4.27
CA ARG A 95 8.84 -3.53 4.59
C ARG A 95 8.48 -2.49 3.53
N LEU A 96 8.53 -2.85 2.25
CA LEU A 96 8.20 -1.95 1.14
C LEU A 96 6.72 -1.58 1.11
N ALA A 97 5.86 -2.53 1.48
CA ALA A 97 4.41 -2.34 1.52
C ALA A 97 3.92 -1.46 2.67
N ASP A 98 4.78 -1.14 3.65
CA ASP A 98 4.51 -0.20 4.75
C ASP A 98 3.12 -0.39 5.40
N GLY A 99 2.76 -1.65 5.66
CA GLY A 99 1.50 -2.01 6.33
C GLY A 99 0.29 -2.16 5.41
N ALA A 100 0.45 -2.06 4.08
CA ALA A 100 -0.61 -2.23 3.09
C ALA A 100 -0.54 -3.62 2.43
N MET A 101 -1.47 -4.51 2.74
CA MET A 101 -1.49 -5.87 2.16
C MET A 101 -1.67 -5.86 0.64
N ARG A 102 -2.47 -4.93 0.10
CA ARG A 102 -2.68 -4.80 -1.34
C ARG A 102 -1.36 -4.53 -2.07
N ASP A 103 -0.56 -3.61 -1.53
CA ASP A 103 0.74 -3.24 -2.12
C ASP A 103 1.73 -4.41 -2.02
N ALA A 104 1.74 -5.12 -0.89
CA ALA A 104 2.55 -6.32 -0.71
C ALA A 104 2.23 -7.40 -1.75
N LEU A 105 0.95 -7.70 -1.95
CA LEU A 105 0.51 -8.68 -2.95
C LEU A 105 0.80 -8.21 -4.38
N SER A 106 0.67 -6.91 -4.67
CA SER A 106 1.01 -6.34 -5.99
C SER A 106 2.50 -6.45 -6.31
N ILE A 107 3.37 -6.24 -5.32
CA ILE A 107 4.81 -6.44 -5.49
C ILE A 107 5.11 -7.93 -5.75
N LEU A 108 4.51 -8.84 -4.96
CA LEU A 108 4.68 -10.28 -5.16
C LEU A 108 4.23 -10.72 -6.55
N ASP A 109 3.07 -10.27 -7.00
CA ASP A 109 2.51 -10.58 -8.33
C ASP A 109 3.43 -10.09 -9.45
N THR A 110 3.95 -8.85 -9.32
CA THR A 110 4.92 -8.30 -10.26
C THR A 110 6.20 -9.14 -10.34
N CYS A 111 6.71 -9.62 -9.20
CA CYS A 111 7.89 -10.48 -9.15
C CYS A 111 7.61 -11.85 -9.77
N ALA A 112 6.47 -12.46 -9.43
CA ALA A 112 6.04 -13.76 -9.95
C ALA A 112 5.78 -13.75 -11.46
N GLY A 113 5.36 -12.62 -12.02
CA GLY A 113 5.21 -12.43 -13.47
C GLY A 113 6.52 -12.53 -14.25
N VAL A 114 7.67 -12.39 -13.60
CA VAL A 114 9.00 -12.47 -14.23
C VAL A 114 9.66 -13.83 -13.98
N THR A 115 9.50 -14.38 -12.78
CA THR A 115 10.12 -15.66 -12.38
C THR A 115 9.32 -16.32 -11.26
N ASN A 116 9.31 -17.65 -11.29
CA ASN A 116 8.67 -18.44 -10.23
C ASN A 116 9.53 -18.51 -8.94
N GLN A 117 10.84 -18.17 -9.04
CA GLN A 117 11.76 -18.11 -7.92
C GLN A 117 11.97 -16.64 -7.51
N VAL A 118 11.30 -16.23 -6.44
CA VAL A 118 11.32 -14.84 -5.96
C VAL A 118 12.24 -14.74 -4.76
N ASP A 119 13.44 -14.26 -5.00
CA ASP A 119 14.42 -13.89 -3.97
C ASP A 119 14.46 -12.36 -3.74
N ALA A 120 15.28 -11.93 -2.78
CA ALA A 120 15.40 -10.52 -2.44
C ALA A 120 15.95 -9.67 -3.59
N ASP A 121 16.76 -10.23 -4.49
CA ASP A 121 17.33 -9.50 -5.62
C ASP A 121 16.29 -9.28 -6.73
N VAL A 122 15.42 -10.25 -6.96
CA VAL A 122 14.24 -10.09 -7.83
C VAL A 122 13.35 -8.98 -7.29
N VAL A 123 13.05 -8.99 -5.99
CA VAL A 123 12.22 -7.94 -5.36
C VAL A 123 12.86 -6.56 -5.52
N ARG A 124 14.17 -6.40 -5.24
CA ARG A 124 14.86 -5.12 -5.40
C ARG A 124 14.76 -4.58 -6.82
N ARG A 125 14.98 -5.44 -7.82
CA ARG A 125 14.86 -5.06 -9.24
C ARG A 125 13.47 -4.63 -9.62
N MET A 126 12.45 -5.42 -9.23
CA MET A 126 11.05 -5.18 -9.63
C MET A 126 10.45 -3.98 -8.90
N ALA A 127 10.75 -3.81 -7.61
CA ALA A 127 10.27 -2.67 -6.83
C ALA A 127 11.05 -1.37 -7.09
N GLY A 128 12.09 -1.40 -7.94
CA GLY A 128 12.94 -0.24 -8.20
C GLY A 128 13.68 0.24 -6.95
N VAL A 129 13.88 -0.66 -5.98
CA VAL A 129 14.64 -0.34 -4.77
C VAL A 129 16.10 -0.42 -5.10
N THR A 130 16.65 0.71 -5.48
CA THR A 130 18.09 0.86 -5.62
C THR A 130 18.72 0.72 -4.25
N ASP A 131 19.79 -0.06 -4.16
CA ASP A 131 20.59 -0.16 -2.95
C ASP A 131 21.05 1.26 -2.57
N LYS A 132 20.57 1.74 -1.41
CA LYS A 132 20.88 3.10 -0.94
C LYS A 132 22.30 3.22 -0.41
N SER A 133 23.14 2.17 -0.54
CA SER A 133 24.56 2.20 -0.12
C SER A 133 25.31 3.34 -0.79
N TYR A 134 24.97 3.67 -2.03
CA TYR A 134 25.57 4.80 -2.75
C TYR A 134 25.33 6.16 -2.07
N LEU A 135 24.25 6.33 -1.28
CA LEU A 135 24.01 7.56 -0.51
C LEU A 135 25.07 7.70 0.59
N PHE A 136 25.40 6.59 1.26
CA PHE A 136 26.45 6.57 2.27
C PHE A 136 27.84 6.74 1.65
N ASP A 137 28.06 6.14 0.48
CA ASP A 137 29.30 6.28 -0.26
C ASP A 137 29.50 7.72 -0.74
N LEU A 138 28.43 8.35 -1.25
CA LEU A 138 28.43 9.75 -1.66
C LEU A 138 28.63 10.68 -0.47
N ALA A 139 27.92 10.47 0.63
CA ALA A 139 28.10 11.24 1.86
C ALA A 139 29.53 11.08 2.42
N GLY A 140 30.06 9.85 2.36
CA GLY A 140 31.45 9.57 2.73
C GLY A 140 32.48 10.27 1.84
N ALA A 141 32.26 10.33 0.53
CA ALA A 141 33.13 11.07 -0.40
C ALA A 141 33.08 12.59 -0.12
N VAL A 142 31.88 13.14 0.13
CA VAL A 142 31.71 14.55 0.52
C VAL A 142 32.42 14.85 1.85
N ALA A 143 32.24 14.00 2.86
CA ALA A 143 32.90 14.18 4.17
C ALA A 143 34.42 14.13 4.08
N ARG A 144 35.00 13.36 3.16
CA ARG A 144 36.44 13.28 2.87
C ARG A 144 36.90 14.36 1.89
N GLN A 145 36.04 15.25 1.41
CA GLN A 145 36.31 16.26 0.39
C GLN A 145 36.86 15.66 -0.92
N ASP A 146 36.49 14.40 -1.24
CA ASP A 146 36.87 13.71 -2.48
C ASP A 146 35.85 14.04 -3.59
N ALA A 147 36.04 15.18 -4.23
CA ALA A 147 35.20 15.63 -5.32
C ALA A 147 35.25 14.68 -6.53
N ALA A 148 36.43 14.09 -6.82
CA ALA A 148 36.62 13.19 -7.94
C ALA A 148 35.89 11.84 -7.69
N GLY A 149 35.90 11.31 -6.47
CA GLY A 149 35.17 10.15 -6.05
C GLY A 149 33.65 10.38 -6.10
N ALA A 150 33.21 11.52 -5.60
CA ALA A 150 31.76 11.87 -5.64
C ALA A 150 31.25 11.99 -7.08
N LEU A 151 31.97 12.61 -7.99
CA LEU A 151 31.61 12.74 -9.41
C LEU A 151 31.60 11.39 -10.13
N ARG A 152 32.51 10.47 -9.83
CA ARG A 152 32.50 9.10 -10.37
C ARG A 152 31.26 8.34 -9.92
N LEU A 153 30.89 8.38 -8.63
CA LEU A 153 29.68 7.76 -8.10
C LEU A 153 28.42 8.30 -8.78
N VAL A 154 28.34 9.62 -8.99
CA VAL A 154 27.21 10.24 -9.71
C VAL A 154 27.13 9.76 -11.16
N ALA A 155 28.27 9.62 -11.85
CA ALA A 155 28.32 9.10 -13.22
C ALA A 155 27.83 7.65 -13.30
N GLU A 156 28.27 6.77 -12.38
CA GLU A 156 27.83 5.38 -12.29
C GLU A 156 26.32 5.26 -12.01
N LEU A 157 25.78 6.12 -11.14
CA LEU A 157 24.36 6.15 -10.83
C LEU A 157 23.53 6.55 -12.06
N ARG A 158 24.05 7.48 -12.85
CA ARG A 158 23.39 7.91 -14.09
C ARG A 158 23.36 6.80 -15.15
N GLU A 159 24.44 6.04 -15.29
CA GLU A 159 24.49 4.88 -16.21
C GLU A 159 23.48 3.79 -15.81
N LYS A 160 23.23 3.61 -14.48
CA LYS A 160 22.23 2.68 -13.94
C LYS A 160 20.79 3.22 -14.00
N SER A 161 20.54 4.34 -14.72
CA SER A 161 19.22 4.98 -14.87
C SER A 161 18.54 5.35 -13.55
N ILE A 162 19.31 5.64 -12.52
CA ILE A 162 18.79 6.08 -11.22
C ILE A 162 18.42 7.57 -11.33
N ASP A 163 17.20 7.92 -10.94
CA ASP A 163 16.75 9.30 -10.95
C ASP A 163 17.44 10.13 -9.86
N ILE A 164 18.44 10.91 -10.28
CA ILE A 164 19.25 11.76 -9.39
C ILE A 164 18.41 12.83 -8.68
N LYS A 165 17.25 13.21 -9.22
CA LYS A 165 16.35 14.19 -8.57
C LYS A 165 15.70 13.66 -7.29
N ARG A 166 15.70 12.36 -7.07
CA ARG A 166 15.24 11.73 -5.83
C ARG A 166 16.31 11.59 -4.76
N LEU A 167 17.53 12.13 -5.02
CA LEU A 167 18.66 12.11 -4.09
C LEU A 167 18.68 13.30 -3.12
N CYS A 168 17.87 14.33 -3.36
CA CYS A 168 17.81 15.56 -2.53
C CYS A 168 16.60 15.54 -1.60
#